data_bfa73eda4ecd158e6483a41454066ad6
#
_entry.id   bfa73eda4ecd158e6483a41454066ad6
#
_cell.length_a   1.000
_cell.length_b   1.000
_cell.length_c   1.000
_cell.angle_alpha   90.00
_cell.angle_beta   90.00
_cell.angle_gamma   90.00
#
_symmetry.space_group_name_H-M   'P 1'
#
loop_
_entity.id
_entity.type
_entity.pdbx_description
1 polymer ?
#
loop_
_entity_poly.entity_id
_entity_poly.type
_entity_poly.pdbx_seq_one_letter_code
_entity_poly.pdbx_strand_id
1 'polypeptide(L)'
;MHSLFEIQHLSYAYHTMQGETPALSDITFTVNSGDFVAIVGPSGCGKSTLLNLLAGMLTPESGTLLLNGTPLTADSRRHIGYMLQQDYLLEWRSIWKNVLLGLEIRHELTEESRAYAKQLLKQYGLEKFSQSKPSQLSGGMRQRVALVRTLVLKPELLLLDEPFSALDYQTRLSVSNDIGSIIRKEKKTAILVTHDLAEAVSMADRVIILTARPGRIQRIVSVAFPTDLTPMERRDHDDFKTYFNLIWKELHHETS
;
A
#
# COMPACT_ATOMS: atom_id res chain seq x y z
N MET A 1 21.83 -1.93 3.98
CA MET A 1 20.51 -1.50 3.45
C MET A 1 20.19 -0.17 4.09
N HIS A 2 19.71 0.81 3.33
CA HIS A 2 19.37 2.13 3.87
C HIS A 2 17.90 2.12 4.32
N SER A 3 17.64 2.52 5.58
CA SER A 3 16.29 2.68 6.09
C SER A 3 15.62 3.86 5.39
N LEU A 4 14.53 3.60 4.66
CA LEU A 4 13.73 4.63 4.01
C LEU A 4 12.74 5.24 5.01
N PHE A 5 12.04 4.40 5.78
CA PHE A 5 11.03 4.84 6.72
C PHE A 5 11.21 4.13 8.07
N GLU A 6 11.22 4.91 9.14
CA GLU A 6 11.37 4.40 10.51
C GLU A 6 10.18 4.80 11.35
N ILE A 7 9.59 3.82 12.00
CA ILE A 7 8.48 3.95 12.92
C ILE A 7 8.99 3.56 14.30
N GLN A 8 8.95 4.47 15.28
CA GLN A 8 9.52 4.28 16.59
C GLN A 8 8.49 4.59 17.66
N HIS A 9 8.07 3.55 18.43
CA HIS A 9 7.16 3.63 19.57
C HIS A 9 5.84 4.37 19.28
N LEU A 10 5.28 4.17 18.05
CA LEU A 10 4.10 4.88 17.58
C LEU A 10 2.85 4.42 18.33
N SER A 11 2.14 5.36 18.94
CA SER A 11 0.82 5.11 19.55
C SER A 11 -0.19 6.16 19.10
N TYR A 12 -1.47 5.73 19.06
CA TYR A 12 -2.56 6.61 18.65
C TYR A 12 -3.89 6.15 19.23
N ALA A 13 -4.69 7.10 19.73
CA ALA A 13 -6.06 6.89 20.14
C ALA A 13 -7.01 7.89 19.45
N TYR A 14 -8.25 7.48 19.25
CA TYR A 14 -9.33 8.38 18.82
C TYR A 14 -10.01 8.99 20.05
N HIS A 15 -10.08 10.31 20.09
CA HIS A 15 -10.77 11.06 21.12
C HIS A 15 -12.16 11.46 20.63
N THR A 16 -13.19 11.06 21.34
CA THR A 16 -14.58 11.42 21.08
C THR A 16 -15.22 11.98 22.34
N MET A 17 -16.39 12.58 22.22
CA MET A 17 -17.14 13.03 23.39
C MET A 17 -17.53 11.90 24.36
N GLN A 18 -17.48 10.64 23.87
CA GLN A 18 -17.79 9.43 24.65
C GLN A 18 -16.56 8.82 25.32
N GLY A 19 -15.38 9.36 25.08
CA GLY A 19 -14.11 8.88 25.66
C GLY A 19 -13.02 8.63 24.64
N GLU A 20 -11.93 8.10 25.15
CA GLU A 20 -10.73 7.71 24.41
C GLU A 20 -10.84 6.27 23.94
N THR A 21 -10.42 6.03 22.71
CA THR A 21 -10.40 4.68 22.12
C THR A 21 -9.02 4.40 21.52
N PRO A 22 -8.14 3.70 22.25
CA PRO A 22 -6.81 3.34 21.75
C PRO A 22 -6.93 2.51 20.46
N ALA A 23 -6.25 2.93 19.41
CA ALA A 23 -6.24 2.24 18.12
C ALA A 23 -4.93 1.48 17.91
N LEU A 24 -3.80 2.10 18.24
CA LEU A 24 -2.46 1.53 18.10
C LEU A 24 -1.65 1.79 19.38
N SER A 25 -0.78 0.85 19.73
CA SER A 25 0.06 0.94 20.93
C SER A 25 1.46 0.39 20.64
N ASP A 26 2.47 1.24 20.79
CA ASP A 26 3.90 0.90 20.72
C ASP A 26 4.32 0.18 19.42
N ILE A 27 3.94 0.72 18.28
CA ILE A 27 4.32 0.18 16.97
C ILE A 27 5.75 0.61 16.63
N THR A 28 6.65 -0.35 16.43
CA THR A 28 8.06 -0.10 16.08
C THR A 28 8.50 -1.03 14.96
N PHE A 29 8.84 -0.50 13.79
CA PHE A 29 9.46 -1.24 12.69
C PHE A 29 10.14 -0.29 11.70
N THR A 30 10.94 -0.85 10.80
CA THR A 30 11.62 -0.11 9.73
C THR A 30 11.26 -0.66 8.37
N VAL A 31 11.28 0.19 7.36
CA VAL A 31 11.10 -0.17 5.94
C VAL A 31 12.33 0.30 5.18
N ASN A 32 13.05 -0.61 4.54
CA ASN A 32 14.21 -0.28 3.74
C ASN A 32 13.79 0.09 2.31
N SER A 33 14.66 0.83 1.63
CA SER A 33 14.44 1.13 0.22
C SER A 33 14.34 -0.15 -0.61
N GLY A 34 13.27 -0.28 -1.39
CA GLY A 34 12.95 -1.45 -2.22
C GLY A 34 12.21 -2.57 -1.49
N ASP A 35 11.95 -2.48 -0.18
CA ASP A 35 11.15 -3.46 0.56
C ASP A 35 9.68 -3.42 0.12
N PHE A 36 9.07 -4.59 0.02
CA PHE A 36 7.62 -4.74 -0.03
C PHE A 36 7.14 -5.34 1.29
N VAL A 37 6.48 -4.53 2.12
CA VAL A 37 5.98 -4.93 3.45
C VAL A 37 4.46 -5.09 3.41
N ALA A 38 3.93 -6.22 3.88
CA ALA A 38 2.50 -6.36 4.12
C ALA A 38 2.17 -6.22 5.61
N ILE A 39 1.01 -5.61 5.91
CA ILE A 39 0.47 -5.50 7.26
C ILE A 39 -0.87 -6.22 7.29
N VAL A 40 -0.98 -7.23 8.13
CA VAL A 40 -2.18 -8.04 8.32
C VAL A 40 -2.62 -8.01 9.77
N GLY A 41 -3.87 -8.33 10.04
CA GLY A 41 -4.42 -8.38 11.41
C GLY A 41 -5.95 -8.38 11.38
N PRO A 42 -6.60 -8.63 12.54
CA PRO A 42 -8.07 -8.68 12.65
C PRO A 42 -8.75 -7.40 12.15
N SER A 43 -10.04 -7.48 11.84
CA SER A 43 -10.81 -6.29 11.50
C SER A 43 -10.83 -5.32 12.68
N GLY A 44 -10.65 -4.03 12.40
CA GLY A 44 -10.65 -2.99 13.43
C GLY A 44 -9.37 -2.89 14.28
N CYS A 45 -8.30 -3.66 14.00
CA CYS A 45 -7.05 -3.61 14.76
C CYS A 45 -6.19 -2.34 14.53
N GLY A 46 -6.60 -1.44 13.62
CA GLY A 46 -5.90 -0.17 13.39
C GLY A 46 -5.04 -0.11 12.12
N LYS A 47 -5.16 -1.05 11.17
CA LYS A 47 -4.36 -1.06 9.93
C LYS A 47 -4.47 0.24 9.11
N SER A 48 -5.68 0.68 8.80
CA SER A 48 -5.89 1.94 8.07
C SER A 48 -5.51 3.16 8.91
N THR A 49 -5.66 3.10 10.24
CA THR A 49 -5.14 4.13 11.15
C THR A 49 -3.62 4.23 11.04
N LEU A 50 -2.93 3.10 11.01
CA LEU A 50 -1.48 3.06 10.81
C LEU A 50 -1.10 3.68 9.47
N LEU A 51 -1.74 3.30 8.37
CA LEU A 51 -1.47 3.92 7.06
C LEU A 51 -1.71 5.43 7.06
N ASN A 52 -2.78 5.90 7.71
CA ASN A 52 -3.07 7.34 7.81
C ASN A 52 -1.99 8.10 8.61
N LEU A 53 -1.44 7.49 9.65
CA LEU A 53 -0.30 8.05 10.38
C LEU A 53 0.96 8.08 9.51
N LEU A 54 1.26 6.98 8.79
CA LEU A 54 2.40 6.91 7.86
C LEU A 54 2.28 7.90 6.70
N ALA A 55 1.06 8.14 6.22
CA ALA A 55 0.77 9.18 5.21
C ALA A 55 0.84 10.61 5.79
N GLY A 56 0.96 10.74 7.11
CA GLY A 56 0.91 12.01 7.81
C GLY A 56 -0.46 12.71 7.77
N MET A 57 -1.54 11.96 7.51
CA MET A 57 -2.92 12.45 7.59
C MET A 57 -3.40 12.55 9.04
N LEU A 58 -2.81 11.74 9.93
CA LEU A 58 -2.99 11.81 11.37
C LEU A 58 -1.65 12.14 12.03
N THR A 59 -1.71 12.82 13.16
CA THR A 59 -0.54 13.09 14.00
C THR A 59 -0.49 12.06 15.12
N PRO A 60 0.61 11.33 15.34
CA PRO A 60 0.71 10.38 16.44
C PRO A 60 0.63 11.08 17.80
N GLU A 61 0.09 10.41 18.82
CA GLU A 61 0.11 10.90 20.19
C GLU A 61 1.47 10.75 20.84
N SER A 62 2.13 9.66 20.49
CA SER A 62 3.51 9.40 20.91
C SER A 62 4.28 8.64 19.83
N GLY A 63 5.60 8.66 19.96
CA GLY A 63 6.50 8.03 18.99
C GLY A 63 6.94 8.96 17.88
N THR A 64 7.74 8.42 16.97
CA THR A 64 8.38 9.20 15.90
C THR A 64 8.24 8.48 14.56
N LEU A 65 7.99 9.28 13.52
CA LEU A 65 8.01 8.84 12.12
C LEU A 65 9.14 9.57 11.39
N LEU A 66 10.08 8.82 10.84
CA LEU A 66 11.21 9.37 10.09
C LEU A 66 11.18 8.87 8.64
N LEU A 67 11.27 9.79 7.69
CA LEU A 67 11.50 9.49 6.27
C LEU A 67 12.94 9.90 5.93
N ASN A 68 13.75 8.98 5.44
CA ASN A 68 15.18 9.20 5.18
C ASN A 68 15.93 9.79 6.40
N GLY A 69 15.60 9.32 7.62
CA GLY A 69 16.22 9.76 8.86
C GLY A 69 15.76 11.14 9.36
N THR A 70 14.81 11.79 8.68
CA THR A 70 14.26 13.11 9.08
C THR A 70 12.80 12.98 9.51
N PRO A 71 12.34 13.74 10.53
CA PRO A 71 10.95 13.71 10.95
C PRO A 71 9.98 14.01 9.79
N LEU A 72 8.85 13.31 9.77
CA LEU A 72 7.83 13.47 8.74
C LEU A 72 7.20 14.86 8.81
N THR A 73 7.38 15.65 7.76
CA THR A 73 6.86 17.02 7.63
C THR A 73 5.83 17.12 6.51
N ALA A 74 5.17 18.28 6.37
CA ALA A 74 4.25 18.53 5.25
C ALA A 74 4.96 18.39 3.88
N ASP A 75 6.23 18.80 3.78
CA ASP A 75 7.00 18.70 2.53
C ASP A 75 7.41 17.26 2.24
N SER A 76 7.85 16.50 3.25
CA SER A 76 8.24 15.10 3.07
C SER A 76 7.07 14.20 2.68
N ARG A 77 5.81 14.56 3.01
CA ARG A 77 4.61 13.85 2.55
C ARG A 77 4.48 13.78 1.03
N ARG A 78 5.11 14.71 0.30
CA ARG A 78 5.12 14.68 -1.17
C ARG A 78 5.80 13.43 -1.74
N HIS A 79 6.69 12.80 -0.97
CA HIS A 79 7.41 11.58 -1.33
C HIS A 79 6.61 10.30 -1.02
N ILE A 80 5.43 10.44 -0.41
CA ILE A 80 4.55 9.32 -0.08
C ILE A 80 3.37 9.31 -1.04
N GLY A 81 3.19 8.20 -1.74
CA GLY A 81 2.01 7.92 -2.56
C GLY A 81 1.02 7.09 -1.77
N TYR A 82 -0.24 7.52 -1.69
CA TYR A 82 -1.28 6.78 -0.97
C TYR A 82 -2.37 6.34 -1.94
N MET A 83 -2.55 5.04 -2.06
CA MET A 83 -3.65 4.41 -2.78
C MET A 83 -4.68 3.90 -1.78
N LEU A 84 -5.84 4.51 -1.80
CA LEU A 84 -6.97 4.18 -0.92
C LEU A 84 -7.69 2.92 -1.40
N GLN A 85 -8.48 2.32 -0.52
CA GLN A 85 -9.28 1.13 -0.78
C GLN A 85 -10.20 1.29 -2.01
N GLN A 86 -10.84 2.45 -2.14
CA GLN A 86 -11.59 2.82 -3.33
C GLN A 86 -10.72 3.64 -4.28
N ASP A 87 -10.99 3.53 -5.58
CA ASP A 87 -10.20 4.22 -6.61
C ASP A 87 -10.35 5.76 -6.59
N TYR A 88 -11.47 6.28 -6.11
CA TYR A 88 -11.80 7.71 -6.04
C TYR A 88 -11.45 8.46 -7.33
N LEU A 89 -11.72 7.85 -8.49
CA LEU A 89 -11.58 8.51 -9.76
C LEU A 89 -12.71 9.53 -9.95
N LEU A 90 -12.36 10.71 -10.45
CA LEU A 90 -13.33 11.76 -10.72
C LEU A 90 -14.13 11.40 -11.99
N GLU A 91 -15.40 11.05 -11.83
CA GLU A 91 -16.27 10.53 -12.91
C GLU A 91 -16.45 11.54 -14.05
N TRP A 92 -16.35 12.85 -13.79
CA TRP A 92 -16.47 13.91 -14.79
C TRP A 92 -15.19 14.17 -15.57
N ARG A 93 -14.05 13.58 -15.16
CA ARG A 93 -12.74 13.71 -15.81
C ARG A 93 -12.43 12.47 -16.64
N SER A 94 -11.69 12.65 -17.75
CA SER A 94 -11.13 11.49 -18.47
C SER A 94 -10.06 10.80 -17.63
N ILE A 95 -9.71 9.57 -18.00
CA ILE A 95 -8.62 8.81 -17.35
C ILE A 95 -7.32 9.60 -17.40
N TRP A 96 -6.98 10.19 -18.55
CA TRP A 96 -5.82 11.07 -18.68
C TRP A 96 -5.81 12.20 -17.67
N LYS A 97 -6.92 12.91 -17.51
CA LYS A 97 -7.05 14.01 -16.55
C LYS A 97 -7.06 13.52 -15.10
N ASN A 98 -7.56 12.32 -14.83
CA ASN A 98 -7.47 11.70 -13.50
C ASN A 98 -6.00 11.39 -13.14
N VAL A 99 -5.23 10.82 -14.05
CA VAL A 99 -3.81 10.51 -13.85
C VAL A 99 -3.00 11.78 -13.58
N LEU A 100 -3.27 12.86 -14.31
CA LEU A 100 -2.53 14.11 -14.15
C LEU A 100 -2.95 14.96 -12.93
N LEU A 101 -4.03 14.59 -12.23
CA LEU A 101 -4.62 15.41 -11.16
C LEU A 101 -3.60 15.84 -10.10
N GLY A 102 -2.78 14.92 -9.60
CA GLY A 102 -1.78 15.23 -8.57
C GLY A 102 -0.70 16.19 -9.07
N LEU A 103 -0.29 16.05 -10.34
CA LEU A 103 0.67 16.96 -10.97
C LEU A 103 0.07 18.36 -11.19
N GLU A 104 -1.23 18.45 -11.55
CA GLU A 104 -1.96 19.70 -11.64
C GLU A 104 -1.98 20.45 -10.29
N ILE A 105 -2.33 19.74 -9.21
CA ILE A 105 -2.40 20.29 -7.85
C ILE A 105 -1.04 20.78 -7.37
N ARG A 106 0.03 20.05 -7.72
CA ARG A 106 1.41 20.39 -7.34
C ARG A 106 2.05 21.45 -8.24
N HIS A 107 1.38 21.88 -9.31
CA HIS A 107 1.94 22.75 -10.35
C HIS A 107 3.20 22.14 -11.02
N GLU A 108 3.25 20.81 -11.16
CA GLU A 108 4.37 20.04 -11.73
C GLU A 108 4.07 19.48 -13.14
N LEU A 109 3.08 20.06 -13.84
CA LEU A 109 2.69 19.66 -15.19
C LEU A 109 3.70 20.19 -16.22
N THR A 110 4.72 19.38 -16.50
CA THR A 110 5.74 19.64 -17.55
C THR A 110 5.55 18.66 -18.71
N GLU A 111 6.24 18.90 -19.82
CA GLU A 111 6.26 17.93 -20.94
C GLU A 111 6.87 16.59 -20.52
N GLU A 112 7.89 16.61 -19.64
CA GLU A 112 8.49 15.39 -19.10
C GLU A 112 7.48 14.59 -18.25
N SER A 113 6.77 15.25 -17.33
CA SER A 113 5.76 14.59 -16.49
C SER A 113 4.59 14.04 -17.30
N ARG A 114 4.18 14.73 -18.38
CA ARG A 114 3.19 14.22 -19.33
C ARG A 114 3.68 13.01 -20.12
N ALA A 115 4.92 13.03 -20.58
CA ALA A 115 5.53 11.90 -21.27
C ALA A 115 5.62 10.68 -20.36
N TYR A 116 6.02 10.88 -19.10
CA TYR A 116 6.05 9.81 -18.09
C TYR A 116 4.64 9.25 -17.80
N ALA A 117 3.62 10.10 -17.67
CA ALA A 117 2.24 9.66 -17.51
C ALA A 117 1.75 8.80 -18.68
N LYS A 118 2.09 9.17 -19.94
CA LYS A 118 1.80 8.35 -21.12
C LYS A 118 2.51 7.00 -21.09
N GLN A 119 3.78 6.99 -20.70
CA GLN A 119 4.55 5.75 -20.55
C GLN A 119 3.90 4.82 -19.52
N LEU A 120 3.50 5.33 -18.36
CA LEU A 120 2.79 4.55 -17.33
C LEU A 120 1.47 4.01 -17.88
N LEU A 121 0.62 4.84 -18.51
CA LEU A 121 -0.64 4.36 -19.10
C LEU A 121 -0.41 3.22 -20.11
N LYS A 122 0.64 3.31 -20.93
CA LYS A 122 1.01 2.25 -21.87
C LYS A 122 1.48 0.98 -21.15
N GLN A 123 2.35 1.11 -20.14
CA GLN A 123 2.88 0.01 -19.35
C GLN A 123 1.77 -0.76 -18.61
N TYR A 124 0.74 -0.06 -18.15
CA TYR A 124 -0.42 -0.66 -17.46
C TYR A 124 -1.57 -1.04 -18.40
N GLY A 125 -1.38 -0.99 -19.74
CA GLY A 125 -2.39 -1.40 -20.73
C GLY A 125 -3.59 -0.45 -20.83
N LEU A 126 -3.44 0.80 -20.40
CA LEU A 126 -4.52 1.79 -20.30
C LEU A 126 -4.47 2.88 -21.38
N GLU A 127 -3.48 2.84 -22.29
CA GLU A 127 -3.25 3.89 -23.29
C GLU A 127 -4.51 4.17 -24.15
N LYS A 128 -5.17 3.11 -24.62
CA LYS A 128 -6.38 3.19 -25.47
C LYS A 128 -7.58 3.81 -24.73
N PHE A 129 -7.58 3.78 -23.42
CA PHE A 129 -8.65 4.28 -22.54
C PHE A 129 -8.36 5.66 -21.97
N SER A 130 -7.28 6.32 -22.39
CA SER A 130 -6.84 7.63 -21.84
C SER A 130 -7.92 8.71 -21.92
N GLN A 131 -8.75 8.70 -22.97
CA GLN A 131 -9.84 9.66 -23.16
C GLN A 131 -11.19 9.17 -22.59
N SER A 132 -11.28 7.91 -22.15
CA SER A 132 -12.49 7.34 -21.55
C SER A 132 -12.79 7.98 -20.20
N LYS A 133 -14.04 7.80 -19.73
CA LYS A 133 -14.47 8.14 -18.38
C LYS A 133 -14.31 6.91 -17.45
N PRO A 134 -14.16 7.10 -16.12
CA PRO A 134 -14.08 5.98 -15.17
C PRO A 134 -15.22 4.97 -15.29
N SER A 135 -16.46 5.44 -15.53
CA SER A 135 -17.65 4.60 -15.71
C SER A 135 -17.58 3.64 -16.91
N GLN A 136 -16.66 3.85 -17.85
CA GLN A 136 -16.46 3.00 -19.02
C GLN A 136 -15.40 1.91 -18.80
N LEU A 137 -14.77 1.86 -17.62
CA LEU A 137 -13.72 0.91 -17.26
C LEU A 137 -14.23 -0.19 -16.34
N SER A 138 -13.61 -1.38 -16.44
CA SER A 138 -13.83 -2.44 -15.44
C SER A 138 -13.21 -2.04 -14.09
N GLY A 139 -13.61 -2.70 -13.00
CA GLY A 139 -13.06 -2.45 -11.67
C GLY A 139 -11.53 -2.60 -11.61
N GLY A 140 -10.97 -3.65 -12.22
CA GLY A 140 -9.53 -3.84 -12.30
C GLY A 140 -8.80 -2.76 -13.10
N MET A 141 -9.41 -2.25 -14.18
CA MET A 141 -8.85 -1.12 -14.93
C MET A 141 -8.88 0.16 -14.09
N ARG A 142 -9.95 0.40 -13.33
CA ARG A 142 -10.05 1.57 -12.42
C ARG A 142 -8.96 1.52 -11.35
N GLN A 143 -8.69 0.35 -10.76
CA GLN A 143 -7.60 0.18 -9.77
C GLN A 143 -6.22 0.44 -10.40
N ARG A 144 -5.97 -0.04 -11.62
CA ARG A 144 -4.72 0.29 -12.33
C ARG A 144 -4.59 1.80 -12.60
N VAL A 145 -5.69 2.50 -12.95
CA VAL A 145 -5.68 3.96 -13.11
C VAL A 145 -5.34 4.66 -11.79
N ALA A 146 -5.94 4.23 -10.66
CA ALA A 146 -5.65 4.78 -9.34
C ALA A 146 -4.17 4.61 -8.97
N LEU A 147 -3.59 3.44 -9.27
CA LEU A 147 -2.16 3.22 -9.07
C LEU A 147 -1.31 4.14 -9.98
N VAL A 148 -1.63 4.24 -11.27
CA VAL A 148 -0.91 5.12 -12.21
C VAL A 148 -0.99 6.58 -11.76
N ARG A 149 -2.15 7.04 -11.27
CA ARG A 149 -2.34 8.38 -10.68
C ARG A 149 -1.41 8.63 -9.50
N THR A 150 -1.14 7.59 -8.71
CA THR A 150 -0.22 7.67 -7.57
C THR A 150 1.24 7.62 -8.03
N LEU A 151 1.58 6.71 -8.95
CA LEU A 151 2.95 6.50 -9.43
C LEU A 151 3.49 7.68 -10.26
N VAL A 152 2.62 8.41 -10.96
CA VAL A 152 3.04 9.56 -11.79
C VAL A 152 3.71 10.65 -10.97
N LEU A 153 3.44 10.71 -9.67
CA LEU A 153 4.06 11.63 -8.71
C LEU A 153 5.47 11.17 -8.26
N LYS A 154 5.95 10.04 -8.78
CA LYS A 154 7.26 9.44 -8.47
C LYS A 154 7.51 9.30 -6.94
N PRO A 155 6.58 8.71 -6.16
CA PRO A 155 6.77 8.57 -4.73
C PRO A 155 7.94 7.64 -4.40
N GLU A 156 8.59 7.88 -3.26
CA GLU A 156 9.62 7.00 -2.69
C GLU A 156 8.99 5.84 -1.92
N LEU A 157 7.85 6.08 -1.26
CA LEU A 157 7.06 5.10 -0.53
C LEU A 157 5.63 5.03 -1.07
N LEU A 158 5.16 3.82 -1.37
CA LEU A 158 3.77 3.54 -1.73
C LEU A 158 3.02 2.95 -0.52
N LEU A 159 1.93 3.57 -0.12
CA LEU A 159 0.97 3.04 0.85
C LEU A 159 -0.26 2.54 0.10
N LEU A 160 -0.61 1.28 0.30
CA LEU A 160 -1.69 0.58 -0.40
C LEU A 160 -2.69 0.07 0.64
N ASP A 161 -3.87 0.69 0.72
CA ASP A 161 -4.92 0.33 1.69
C ASP A 161 -5.95 -0.57 1.02
N GLU A 162 -5.86 -1.88 1.25
CA GLU A 162 -6.75 -2.91 0.68
C GLU A 162 -7.09 -2.71 -0.82
N PRO A 163 -6.09 -2.48 -1.68
CA PRO A 163 -6.31 -1.97 -3.05
C PRO A 163 -7.10 -2.91 -3.95
N PHE A 164 -7.28 -4.17 -3.55
CA PHE A 164 -7.94 -5.19 -4.37
C PHE A 164 -9.24 -5.71 -3.77
N SER A 165 -9.65 -5.23 -2.59
CA SER A 165 -10.79 -5.77 -1.84
C SER A 165 -12.14 -5.66 -2.57
N ALA A 166 -12.32 -4.64 -3.42
CA ALA A 166 -13.55 -4.42 -4.19
C ALA A 166 -13.64 -5.23 -5.50
N LEU A 167 -12.62 -6.05 -5.82
CA LEU A 167 -12.57 -6.84 -7.05
C LEU A 167 -13.07 -8.27 -6.82
N ASP A 168 -13.71 -8.85 -7.86
CA ASP A 168 -13.97 -10.29 -7.89
C ASP A 168 -12.66 -11.09 -7.85
N TYR A 169 -12.74 -12.36 -7.49
CA TYR A 169 -11.58 -13.21 -7.24
C TYR A 169 -10.61 -13.29 -8.43
N GLN A 170 -11.10 -13.51 -9.65
CA GLN A 170 -10.24 -13.66 -10.83
C GLN A 170 -9.57 -12.34 -11.21
N THR A 171 -10.34 -11.25 -11.22
CA THR A 171 -9.81 -9.91 -11.47
C THR A 171 -8.77 -9.53 -10.41
N ARG A 172 -9.03 -9.84 -9.14
CA ARG A 172 -8.12 -9.62 -8.02
C ARG A 172 -6.78 -10.31 -8.23
N LEU A 173 -6.78 -11.60 -8.58
CA LEU A 173 -5.55 -12.35 -8.89
C LEU A 173 -4.75 -11.71 -10.02
N SER A 174 -5.40 -11.37 -11.12
CA SER A 174 -4.74 -10.74 -12.27
C SER A 174 -4.16 -9.37 -11.90
N VAL A 175 -4.96 -8.50 -11.26
CA VAL A 175 -4.54 -7.13 -10.93
C VAL A 175 -3.44 -7.11 -9.86
N SER A 176 -3.54 -7.96 -8.82
CA SER A 176 -2.49 -8.06 -7.79
C SER A 176 -1.18 -8.59 -8.37
N ASN A 177 -1.24 -9.56 -9.30
CA ASN A 177 -0.06 -10.06 -10.01
C ASN A 177 0.61 -8.95 -10.82
N ASP A 178 -0.16 -8.22 -11.62
CA ASP A 178 0.37 -7.14 -12.46
C ASP A 178 1.00 -6.03 -11.60
N ILE A 179 0.27 -5.57 -10.59
CA ILE A 179 0.71 -4.48 -9.70
C ILE A 179 1.94 -4.89 -8.90
N GLY A 180 1.94 -6.08 -8.31
CA GLY A 180 3.07 -6.59 -7.55
C GLY A 180 4.32 -6.76 -8.41
N SER A 181 4.17 -7.32 -9.61
CA SER A 181 5.26 -7.48 -10.58
C SER A 181 5.88 -6.14 -10.98
N ILE A 182 5.06 -5.11 -11.20
CA ILE A 182 5.55 -3.79 -11.58
C ILE A 182 6.28 -3.11 -10.42
N ILE A 183 5.70 -3.13 -9.21
CA ILE A 183 6.33 -2.56 -8.01
C ILE A 183 7.71 -3.19 -7.78
N ARG A 184 7.83 -4.52 -7.92
CA ARG A 184 9.11 -5.23 -7.79
C ARG A 184 10.09 -4.87 -8.90
N LYS A 185 9.66 -4.91 -10.16
CA LYS A 185 10.51 -4.57 -11.31
C LYS A 185 11.08 -3.15 -11.21
N GLU A 186 10.30 -2.21 -10.72
CA GLU A 186 10.71 -0.83 -10.52
C GLU A 186 11.43 -0.61 -9.18
N LYS A 187 11.62 -1.66 -8.37
CA LYS A 187 12.23 -1.60 -7.04
C LYS A 187 11.62 -0.50 -6.15
N LYS A 188 10.29 -0.32 -6.24
CA LYS A 188 9.58 0.64 -5.42
C LYS A 188 9.40 0.08 -4.01
N THR A 189 9.52 0.96 -3.02
CA THR A 189 9.19 0.62 -1.63
C THR A 189 7.69 0.69 -1.44
N ALA A 190 7.10 -0.34 -0.85
CA ALA A 190 5.64 -0.40 -0.67
C ALA A 190 5.25 -0.97 0.70
N ILE A 191 4.17 -0.42 1.27
CA ILE A 191 3.46 -0.99 2.42
C ILE A 191 2.04 -1.31 1.97
N LEU A 192 1.67 -2.58 2.03
CA LEU A 192 0.34 -3.09 1.70
C LEU A 192 -0.41 -3.43 2.97
N VAL A 193 -1.56 -2.84 3.18
CA VAL A 193 -2.55 -3.33 4.16
C VAL A 193 -3.53 -4.23 3.40
N THR A 194 -3.73 -5.43 3.89
CA THR A 194 -4.72 -6.38 3.36
C THR A 194 -5.24 -7.31 4.45
N HIS A 195 -6.44 -7.83 4.24
CA HIS A 195 -7.00 -8.94 5.02
C HIS A 195 -6.82 -10.29 4.29
N ASP A 196 -6.34 -10.28 3.06
CA ASP A 196 -6.06 -11.48 2.26
C ASP A 196 -4.60 -11.94 2.49
N LEU A 197 -4.44 -13.05 3.22
CA LEU A 197 -3.13 -13.61 3.50
C LEU A 197 -2.39 -14.09 2.25
N ALA A 198 -3.13 -14.52 1.23
CA ALA A 198 -2.52 -14.96 0.00
C ALA A 198 -1.92 -13.78 -0.78
N GLU A 199 -2.54 -12.60 -0.72
CA GLU A 199 -1.93 -11.36 -1.22
C GLU A 199 -0.67 -11.01 -0.42
N ALA A 200 -0.76 -10.99 0.91
CA ALA A 200 0.36 -10.66 1.78
C ALA A 200 1.58 -11.55 1.50
N VAL A 201 1.39 -12.88 1.45
CA VAL A 201 2.48 -13.84 1.22
C VAL A 201 3.03 -13.73 -0.21
N SER A 202 2.16 -13.60 -1.23
CA SER A 202 2.63 -13.57 -2.62
C SER A 202 3.34 -12.27 -3.00
N MET A 203 2.99 -11.15 -2.35
CA MET A 203 3.51 -9.83 -2.74
C MET A 203 4.65 -9.33 -1.84
N ALA A 204 4.66 -9.66 -0.55
CA ALA A 204 5.58 -9.05 0.39
C ALA A 204 6.91 -9.81 0.55
N ASP A 205 7.92 -9.10 1.06
CA ASP A 205 9.19 -9.64 1.54
C ASP A 205 9.15 -9.84 3.05
N ARG A 206 8.28 -9.06 3.73
CA ARG A 206 8.00 -9.18 5.17
C ARG A 206 6.52 -8.97 5.43
N VAL A 207 5.96 -9.76 6.32
CA VAL A 207 4.58 -9.61 6.78
C VAL A 207 4.59 -9.23 8.26
N ILE A 208 4.01 -8.08 8.58
CA ILE A 208 3.80 -7.59 9.94
C ILE A 208 2.41 -8.01 10.37
N ILE A 209 2.32 -8.76 11.45
CA ILE A 209 1.08 -9.25 12.03
C ILE A 209 0.73 -8.36 13.21
N LEU A 210 -0.47 -7.76 13.19
CA LEU A 210 -0.99 -6.94 14.28
C LEU A 210 -1.94 -7.75 15.15
N THR A 211 -1.89 -7.48 16.46
CA THR A 211 -2.88 -7.98 17.46
C THR A 211 -4.24 -7.32 17.24
N ALA A 212 -5.25 -7.84 17.93
CA ALA A 212 -6.52 -7.14 18.10
C ALA A 212 -6.31 -5.78 18.80
N ARG A 213 -7.35 -4.93 18.76
CA ARG A 213 -7.31 -3.55 19.27
C ARG A 213 -7.03 -3.46 20.78
N PRO A 214 -6.11 -2.57 21.24
CA PRO A 214 -5.24 -1.72 20.44
C PRO A 214 -4.17 -2.54 19.69
N GLY A 215 -4.02 -2.25 18.39
CA GLY A 215 -3.07 -2.98 17.54
C GLY A 215 -1.64 -2.79 18.03
N ARG A 216 -0.94 -3.92 18.19
CA ARG A 216 0.50 -4.01 18.49
C ARG A 216 1.13 -4.93 17.47
N ILE A 217 2.43 -4.84 17.28
CA ILE A 217 3.12 -5.84 16.46
C ILE A 217 3.21 -7.13 17.27
N GLN A 218 2.50 -8.17 16.81
CA GLN A 218 2.59 -9.51 17.37
C GLN A 218 3.83 -10.21 16.85
N ARG A 219 4.05 -10.16 15.55
CA ARG A 219 5.18 -10.81 14.89
C ARG A 219 5.51 -10.15 13.54
N ILE A 220 6.78 -10.19 13.16
CA ILE A 220 7.24 -9.87 11.81
C ILE A 220 7.78 -11.17 11.20
N VAL A 221 7.20 -11.58 10.08
CA VAL A 221 7.58 -12.78 9.35
C VAL A 221 8.31 -12.37 8.08
N SER A 222 9.55 -12.82 7.91
CA SER A 222 10.28 -12.67 6.65
C SER A 222 9.80 -13.73 5.66
N VAL A 223 9.46 -13.30 4.46
CA VAL A 223 8.96 -14.14 3.36
C VAL A 223 10.01 -14.12 2.25
N ALA A 224 10.76 -15.20 2.13
CA ALA A 224 11.85 -15.32 1.17
C ALA A 224 11.45 -16.24 0.01
N PHE A 225 11.30 -15.66 -1.17
CA PHE A 225 11.16 -16.39 -2.43
C PHE A 225 12.33 -16.02 -3.37
N PRO A 226 12.62 -16.82 -4.39
CA PRO A 226 13.50 -16.40 -5.47
C PRO A 226 13.07 -15.02 -6.02
N THR A 227 14.05 -14.14 -6.27
CA THR A 227 13.80 -12.71 -6.56
C THR A 227 13.00 -12.45 -7.83
N ASP A 228 13.02 -13.38 -8.78
CA ASP A 228 12.42 -13.19 -10.10
C ASP A 228 10.97 -13.68 -10.21
N LEU A 229 10.43 -14.27 -9.13
CA LEU A 229 9.07 -14.80 -9.15
C LEU A 229 8.02 -13.68 -9.07
N THR A 230 7.06 -13.72 -9.99
CA THR A 230 5.84 -12.93 -9.94
C THR A 230 4.96 -13.34 -8.74
N PRO A 231 4.02 -12.51 -8.29
CA PRO A 231 3.07 -12.90 -7.23
C PRO A 231 2.30 -14.19 -7.53
N MET A 232 1.97 -14.47 -8.79
CA MET A 232 1.31 -15.71 -9.19
C MET A 232 2.24 -16.92 -9.05
N GLU A 233 3.47 -16.83 -9.55
CA GLU A 233 4.47 -17.91 -9.43
C GLU A 233 4.83 -18.19 -7.97
N ARG A 234 4.84 -17.16 -7.09
CA ARG A 234 5.02 -17.35 -5.65
C ARG A 234 3.88 -18.15 -5.02
N ARG A 235 2.64 -18.00 -5.50
CA ARG A 235 1.49 -18.80 -5.02
C ARG A 235 1.61 -20.28 -5.36
N ASP A 236 2.28 -20.59 -6.48
CA ASP A 236 2.51 -21.96 -6.95
C ASP A 236 3.80 -22.57 -6.35
N HIS A 237 4.60 -21.78 -5.64
CA HIS A 237 5.86 -22.23 -5.02
C HIS A 237 5.61 -23.06 -3.76
N ASP A 238 6.41 -24.10 -3.52
CA ASP A 238 6.26 -25.03 -2.38
C ASP A 238 6.26 -24.32 -1.02
N ASP A 239 7.08 -23.29 -0.85
CA ASP A 239 7.17 -22.53 0.39
C ASP A 239 5.95 -21.65 0.68
N PHE A 240 5.11 -21.38 -0.33
CA PHE A 240 3.94 -20.52 -0.14
C PHE A 240 3.03 -21.01 0.99
N LYS A 241 2.71 -22.30 0.96
CA LYS A 241 1.86 -22.94 1.96
C LYS A 241 2.46 -22.87 3.38
N THR A 242 3.77 -22.94 3.47
CA THR A 242 4.49 -22.84 4.75
C THR A 242 4.34 -21.46 5.36
N TYR A 243 4.60 -20.39 4.58
CA TYR A 243 4.40 -19.01 5.04
C TYR A 243 2.95 -18.70 5.34
N PHE A 244 2.03 -19.11 4.46
CA PHE A 244 0.60 -18.92 4.64
C PHE A 244 0.12 -19.53 5.97
N ASN A 245 0.46 -20.80 6.22
CA ASN A 245 0.06 -21.51 7.44
C ASN A 245 0.69 -20.89 8.70
N LEU A 246 1.94 -20.43 8.62
CA LEU A 246 2.61 -19.74 9.73
C LEU A 246 1.84 -18.47 10.11
N ILE A 247 1.55 -17.61 9.14
CA ILE A 247 0.86 -16.34 9.36
C ILE A 247 -0.60 -16.59 9.82
N TRP A 248 -1.27 -17.57 9.21
CA TRP A 248 -2.62 -17.99 9.62
C TRP A 248 -2.67 -18.42 11.09
N LYS A 249 -1.73 -19.24 11.53
CA LYS A 249 -1.65 -19.68 12.94
C LYS A 249 -1.44 -18.51 13.89
N GLU A 250 -0.52 -17.61 13.57
CA GLU A 250 -0.27 -16.43 14.40
C GLU A 250 -1.54 -15.58 14.57
N LEU A 251 -2.29 -15.33 13.48
CA LEU A 251 -3.53 -14.55 13.53
C LEU A 251 -4.66 -15.19 14.34
N HIS A 252 -4.67 -16.53 14.50
CA HIS A 252 -5.75 -17.24 15.17
C HIS A 252 -5.37 -17.74 16.59
N HIS A 253 -4.11 -17.60 17.00
CA HIS A 253 -3.68 -17.99 18.35
C HIS A 253 -4.18 -17.07 19.47
N GLU A 254 -4.66 -15.87 19.17
CA GLU A 254 -5.25 -14.94 20.17
C GLU A 254 -6.71 -15.26 20.53
N THR A 255 -7.34 -16.26 19.94
CA THR A 255 -8.75 -16.63 20.20
C THR A 255 -8.92 -17.80 21.17
N SER A 256 -7.88 -18.15 21.93
CA SER A 256 -7.94 -19.24 22.93
C SER A 256 -7.66 -18.74 24.32
#